data_a69522f73cc6938defa3d4a081f61a5c
#
_entry.id   a69522f73cc6938defa3d4a081f61a5c
#
_cell.length_a   1.000
_cell.length_b   1.000
_cell.length_c   1.000
_cell.angle_alpha   90.00
_cell.angle_beta   90.00
_cell.angle_gamma   90.00
#
_symmetry.space_group_name_H-M   'P 1'
#
loop_
_entity.id
_entity.type
_entity.pdbx_description
1 polymer ?
#
loop_
_entity_poly.entity_id
_entity_poly.type
_entity_poly.pdbx_seq_one_letter_code
_entity_poly.pdbx_strand_id
1 'polypeptide(L)'
;MDHHRIRVLVAKPGLDGHDRGAKVIARALRDAGMEVVYTGLRQTPEMIVNAALQEDVQVIGLSILSGAHNAIVPRVMALLKEKQMSDVLVIVGGIVPDEDAAQLKRLGVAQVYQPGASLEAIVNFIRSSVKQTA
;
A
#
# COMPACT_ATOMS: atom_id res chain seq x y z
N MET A 1 23.40 15.88 -4.90
CA MET A 1 23.06 14.51 -5.13
C MET A 1 21.76 14.17 -4.45
N ASP A 2 20.81 13.84 -5.26
CA ASP A 2 19.49 13.63 -4.73
C ASP A 2 19.28 12.19 -4.31
N HIS A 3 19.19 12.00 -3.03
CA HIS A 3 18.73 10.74 -2.52
C HIS A 3 17.22 10.80 -2.50
N HIS A 4 16.62 10.27 -3.54
CA HIS A 4 15.18 10.20 -3.59
C HIS A 4 14.71 9.20 -2.54
N ARG A 5 14.11 9.72 -1.50
CA ARG A 5 13.48 8.86 -0.52
C ARG A 5 12.28 8.19 -1.17
N ILE A 6 12.11 6.92 -0.87
CA ILE A 6 10.91 6.23 -1.30
C ILE A 6 9.73 6.84 -0.55
N ARG A 7 8.73 7.28 -1.29
CA ARG A 7 7.53 7.87 -0.71
C ARG A 7 6.40 6.85 -0.73
N VAL A 8 5.85 6.59 0.44
CA VAL A 8 4.83 5.56 0.62
C VAL A 8 3.55 6.18 1.14
N LEU A 9 2.44 5.86 0.52
CA LEU A 9 1.13 6.19 1.04
C LEU A 9 0.59 4.99 1.81
N VAL A 10 0.29 5.18 3.09
CA VAL A 10 -0.35 4.14 3.90
C VAL A 10 -1.80 4.53 4.07
N ALA A 11 -2.69 3.67 3.61
CA ALA A 11 -4.11 3.96 3.61
C ALA A 11 -4.90 2.85 4.29
N LYS A 12 -5.98 3.25 4.92
CA LYS A 12 -6.91 2.32 5.55
C LYS A 12 -8.29 2.54 4.94
N PRO A 13 -8.61 1.77 3.90
CA PRO A 13 -9.89 1.95 3.22
C PRO A 13 -11.06 1.35 3.97
N GLY A 14 -12.26 1.78 3.59
CA GLY A 14 -13.49 1.24 4.14
C GLY A 14 -13.90 1.88 5.44
N LEU A 15 -14.81 1.24 6.13
CA LEU A 15 -15.41 1.77 7.36
C LEU A 15 -14.73 1.30 8.64
N ASP A 16 -13.64 0.55 8.50
CA ASP A 16 -12.91 0.03 9.64
C ASP A 16 -12.27 1.16 10.44
N GLY A 17 -12.54 1.16 11.75
CA GLY A 17 -12.00 2.17 12.65
C GLY A 17 -10.70 1.76 13.35
N HIS A 18 -10.14 0.60 13.01
CA HIS A 18 -8.94 0.08 13.65
C HIS A 18 -7.71 0.42 12.83
N ASP A 19 -6.92 1.38 13.29
CA ASP A 19 -5.77 1.86 12.52
C ASP A 19 -4.42 1.50 13.11
N ARG A 20 -4.38 0.72 14.18
CA ARG A 20 -3.14 0.40 14.87
C ARG A 20 -2.11 -0.27 13.97
N GLY A 21 -2.54 -1.25 13.19
CA GLY A 21 -1.64 -1.96 12.28
C GLY A 21 -1.05 -1.03 11.22
N ALA A 22 -1.88 -0.17 10.66
CA ALA A 22 -1.43 0.80 9.66
C ALA A 22 -0.42 1.77 10.26
N LYS A 23 -0.66 2.23 11.47
CA LYS A 23 0.26 3.16 12.14
C LYS A 23 1.60 2.52 12.47
N VAL A 24 1.60 1.25 12.87
CA VAL A 24 2.83 0.51 13.16
C VAL A 24 3.67 0.39 11.88
N ILE A 25 3.05 0.05 10.77
CA ILE A 25 3.75 -0.07 9.48
C ILE A 25 4.28 1.30 9.05
N ALA A 26 3.45 2.35 9.17
CA ALA A 26 3.87 3.70 8.80
C ALA A 26 5.11 4.12 9.59
N ARG A 27 5.13 3.84 10.89
CA ARG A 27 6.27 4.17 11.72
C ARG A 27 7.52 3.39 11.33
N ALA A 28 7.37 2.09 11.06
CA ALA A 28 8.51 1.27 10.64
C ALA A 28 9.12 1.76 9.34
N LEU A 29 8.29 2.18 8.39
CA LEU A 29 8.77 2.72 7.13
C LEU A 29 9.49 4.05 7.32
N ARG A 30 8.97 4.92 8.19
CA ARG A 30 9.65 6.18 8.52
C ARG A 30 10.99 5.93 9.17
N ASP A 31 11.04 4.99 10.10
CA ASP A 31 12.28 4.65 10.80
C ASP A 31 13.32 4.10 9.82
N ALA A 32 12.87 3.52 8.72
CA ALA A 32 13.74 3.01 7.66
C ALA A 32 14.19 4.10 6.68
N GLY A 33 13.79 5.35 6.89
CA GLY A 33 14.19 6.48 6.06
C GLY A 33 13.26 6.81 4.91
N MET A 34 12.10 6.20 4.85
CA MET A 34 11.12 6.51 3.81
C MET A 34 10.24 7.68 4.22
N GLU A 35 9.72 8.40 3.24
CA GLU A 35 8.70 9.40 3.49
C GLU A 35 7.35 8.71 3.47
N VAL A 36 6.57 8.89 4.54
CA VAL A 36 5.29 8.22 4.68
C VAL A 36 4.18 9.24 4.80
N VAL A 37 3.18 9.07 3.95
CA VAL A 37 1.93 9.82 4.03
C VAL A 37 0.87 8.86 4.56
N TYR A 38 0.32 9.16 5.72
CA TYR A 38 -0.75 8.36 6.29
C TYR A 38 -2.06 9.10 6.05
N THR A 39 -2.99 8.47 5.30
CA THR A 39 -4.23 9.15 4.91
C THR A 39 -5.27 9.19 6.03
N GLY A 40 -5.10 8.36 7.06
CA GLY A 40 -6.13 8.22 8.07
C GLY A 40 -7.13 7.13 7.74
N LEU A 41 -8.23 7.13 8.48
CA LEU A 41 -9.26 6.10 8.38
C LEU A 41 -10.27 6.42 7.28
N ARG A 42 -11.03 5.40 6.90
CA ARG A 42 -12.25 5.51 6.09
C ARG A 42 -12.02 6.12 4.72
N GLN A 43 -10.94 5.73 4.10
CA GLN A 43 -10.61 6.22 2.78
C GLN A 43 -11.34 5.42 1.71
N THR A 44 -11.89 6.11 0.70
CA THR A 44 -12.42 5.44 -0.48
C THR A 44 -11.28 5.15 -1.46
N PRO A 45 -11.46 4.18 -2.38
CA PRO A 45 -10.46 3.97 -3.42
C PRO A 45 -10.10 5.23 -4.19
N GLU A 46 -11.09 6.07 -4.50
CA GLU A 46 -10.88 7.33 -5.20
C GLU A 46 -10.02 8.28 -4.39
N MET A 47 -10.29 8.40 -3.09
CA MET A 47 -9.49 9.26 -2.20
C MET A 47 -8.06 8.77 -2.12
N ILE A 48 -7.87 7.45 -2.04
CA ILE A 48 -6.53 6.85 -1.95
C ILE A 48 -5.73 7.15 -3.21
N VAL A 49 -6.30 6.92 -4.37
CA VAL A 49 -5.58 7.12 -5.63
C VAL A 49 -5.32 8.61 -5.87
N ASN A 50 -6.27 9.48 -5.54
CA ASN A 50 -6.05 10.91 -5.65
C ASN A 50 -4.93 11.39 -4.73
N ALA A 51 -4.89 10.90 -3.50
CA ALA A 51 -3.80 11.24 -2.59
C ALA A 51 -2.46 10.75 -3.12
N ALA A 52 -2.43 9.54 -3.66
CA ALA A 52 -1.22 8.98 -4.23
C ALA A 52 -0.69 9.83 -5.39
N LEU A 53 -1.61 10.30 -6.23
CA LEU A 53 -1.26 11.16 -7.36
C LEU A 53 -0.71 12.51 -6.87
N GLN A 54 -1.40 13.14 -5.93
CA GLN A 54 -1.00 14.45 -5.41
C GLN A 54 0.33 14.40 -4.69
N GLU A 55 0.58 13.32 -3.95
CA GLU A 55 1.81 13.16 -3.18
C GLU A 55 2.93 12.52 -3.98
N ASP A 56 2.66 12.12 -5.20
CA ASP A 56 3.64 11.51 -6.10
C ASP A 56 4.34 10.33 -5.44
N VAL A 57 3.57 9.41 -4.89
CA VAL A 57 4.12 8.27 -4.17
C VAL A 57 4.56 7.16 -5.12
N GLN A 58 5.52 6.39 -4.67
CA GLN A 58 6.01 5.22 -5.40
C GLN A 58 5.36 3.93 -4.92
N VAL A 59 4.79 3.95 -3.71
CA VAL A 59 4.21 2.77 -3.09
C VAL A 59 2.90 3.15 -2.41
N ILE A 60 1.89 2.30 -2.57
CA ILE A 60 0.65 2.38 -1.80
C ILE A 60 0.57 1.13 -0.93
N GLY A 61 0.49 1.32 0.36
CA GLY A 61 0.24 0.24 1.32
C GLY A 61 -1.19 0.32 1.81
N LEU A 62 -1.96 -0.73 1.56
CA LEU A 62 -3.36 -0.80 1.97
C LEU A 62 -3.47 -1.73 3.17
N SER A 63 -3.96 -1.21 4.30
CA SER A 63 -4.26 -2.00 5.48
C SER A 63 -5.76 -2.28 5.49
N ILE A 64 -6.14 -3.53 5.28
CA ILE A 64 -7.52 -3.91 5.01
C ILE A 64 -8.01 -4.94 6.01
N LEU A 65 -9.22 -4.75 6.51
CA LEU A 65 -9.87 -5.75 7.33
C LEU A 65 -10.36 -6.91 6.47
N SER A 66 -10.43 -8.09 7.07
CA SER A 66 -10.84 -9.30 6.37
C SER A 66 -12.14 -9.12 5.58
N GLY A 67 -12.15 -9.56 4.35
CA GLY A 67 -13.31 -9.54 3.48
C GLY A 67 -13.43 -8.29 2.61
N ALA A 68 -12.90 -7.16 3.04
CA ALA A 68 -13.03 -5.92 2.28
C ALA A 68 -12.11 -5.87 1.06
N HIS A 69 -11.07 -6.70 1.04
CA HIS A 69 -10.08 -6.68 -0.04
C HIS A 69 -10.68 -6.99 -1.42
N ASN A 70 -11.72 -7.83 -1.46
CA ASN A 70 -12.31 -8.23 -2.74
C ASN A 70 -13.08 -7.10 -3.42
N ALA A 71 -13.56 -6.13 -2.66
CA ALA A 71 -14.27 -4.98 -3.23
C ALA A 71 -13.35 -3.80 -3.48
N ILE A 72 -12.40 -3.59 -2.58
CA ILE A 72 -11.59 -2.37 -2.55
C ILE A 72 -10.39 -2.46 -3.49
N VAL A 73 -9.64 -3.57 -3.44
CA VAL A 73 -8.40 -3.68 -4.19
C VAL A 73 -8.62 -3.61 -5.69
N PRO A 74 -9.59 -4.35 -6.27
CA PRO A 74 -9.82 -4.23 -7.71
C PRO A 74 -10.13 -2.80 -8.14
N ARG A 75 -10.86 -2.06 -7.32
CA ARG A 75 -11.20 -0.67 -7.65
C ARG A 75 -9.97 0.23 -7.61
N VAL A 76 -9.11 0.06 -6.60
CA VAL A 76 -7.85 0.81 -6.53
C VAL A 76 -6.98 0.51 -7.75
N MET A 77 -6.84 -0.76 -8.11
CA MET A 77 -6.01 -1.13 -9.26
C MET A 77 -6.56 -0.58 -10.56
N ALA A 78 -7.89 -0.61 -10.73
CA ALA A 78 -8.52 -0.05 -11.92
C ALA A 78 -8.30 1.46 -12.03
N LEU A 79 -8.41 2.17 -10.90
CA LEU A 79 -8.18 3.61 -10.88
C LEU A 79 -6.73 3.98 -11.18
N LEU A 80 -5.78 3.21 -10.67
CA LEU A 80 -4.37 3.43 -10.97
C LEU A 80 -4.10 3.28 -12.45
N LYS A 81 -4.68 2.26 -13.06
CA LYS A 81 -4.53 2.04 -14.50
C LYS A 81 -5.17 3.18 -15.30
N GLU A 82 -6.35 3.60 -14.89
CA GLU A 82 -7.07 4.69 -15.55
C GLU A 82 -6.29 6.00 -15.51
N LYS A 83 -5.58 6.27 -14.41
CA LYS A 83 -4.79 7.48 -14.25
C LYS A 83 -3.34 7.34 -14.70
N GLN A 84 -3.02 6.22 -15.36
CA GLN A 84 -1.67 5.95 -15.87
C GLN A 84 -0.63 5.88 -14.75
N MET A 85 -1.02 5.29 -13.63
CA MET A 85 -0.16 5.13 -12.46
C MET A 85 0.17 3.66 -12.22
N SER A 86 0.26 2.87 -13.28
CA SER A 86 0.49 1.42 -13.15
C SER A 86 1.87 1.07 -12.63
N ASP A 87 2.79 2.03 -12.60
CA ASP A 87 4.13 1.85 -12.05
C ASP A 87 4.18 1.98 -10.54
N VAL A 88 3.09 2.43 -9.90
CA VAL A 88 3.03 2.51 -8.45
C VAL A 88 2.92 1.10 -7.86
N LEU A 89 3.79 0.82 -6.92
CA LEU A 89 3.81 -0.48 -6.25
C LEU A 89 2.68 -0.54 -5.22
N VAL A 90 1.84 -1.57 -5.29
CA VAL A 90 0.75 -1.73 -4.33
C VAL A 90 1.01 -2.97 -3.48
N ILE A 91 1.02 -2.79 -2.18
CA ILE A 91 1.08 -3.89 -1.21
C ILE A 91 -0.15 -3.86 -0.34
N VAL A 92 -0.57 -5.03 0.10
CA VAL A 92 -1.78 -5.20 0.90
C VAL A 92 -1.42 -5.94 2.19
N GLY A 93 -1.87 -5.42 3.31
CA GLY A 93 -1.73 -6.08 4.60
C GLY A 93 -3.09 -6.36 5.21
N GLY A 94 -3.26 -7.54 5.77
CA GLY A 94 -4.50 -7.93 6.40
C GLY A 94 -4.70 -9.44 6.39
N ILE A 95 -5.84 -9.89 6.87
CA ILE A 95 -6.18 -11.31 6.84
C ILE A 95 -6.78 -11.61 5.47
N VAL A 96 -5.97 -12.20 4.61
CA VAL A 96 -6.36 -12.50 3.23
C VAL A 96 -6.12 -13.99 2.97
N PRO A 97 -7.16 -14.77 2.65
CA PRO A 97 -6.96 -16.18 2.31
C PRO A 97 -6.01 -16.36 1.14
N ASP A 98 -5.30 -17.47 1.10
CA ASP A 98 -4.28 -17.71 0.08
C ASP A 98 -4.84 -17.60 -1.34
N GLU A 99 -6.05 -18.12 -1.55
CA GLU A 99 -6.70 -18.04 -2.86
C GLU A 99 -6.93 -16.58 -3.29
N ASP A 100 -7.38 -15.78 -2.33
CA ASP A 100 -7.63 -14.36 -2.59
C ASP A 100 -6.32 -13.60 -2.81
N ALA A 101 -5.28 -13.94 -2.03
CA ALA A 101 -3.97 -13.33 -2.22
C ALA A 101 -3.43 -13.58 -3.63
N ALA A 102 -3.59 -14.80 -4.12
CA ALA A 102 -3.17 -15.14 -5.49
C ALA A 102 -3.93 -14.30 -6.51
N GLN A 103 -5.23 -14.12 -6.30
CA GLN A 103 -6.06 -13.33 -7.19
C GLN A 103 -5.67 -11.85 -7.17
N LEU A 104 -5.39 -11.30 -6.00
CA LEU A 104 -4.93 -9.92 -5.88
C LEU A 104 -3.62 -9.72 -6.64
N LYS A 105 -2.71 -10.67 -6.55
CA LYS A 105 -1.45 -10.59 -7.29
C LYS A 105 -1.68 -10.61 -8.80
N ARG A 106 -2.66 -11.36 -9.28
CA ARG A 106 -3.03 -11.34 -10.70
C ARG A 106 -3.55 -9.97 -11.14
N LEU A 107 -4.16 -9.23 -10.23
CA LEU A 107 -4.63 -7.88 -10.50
C LEU A 107 -3.49 -6.85 -10.52
N GLY A 108 -2.30 -7.24 -10.09
CA GLY A 108 -1.15 -6.35 -10.10
C GLY A 108 -0.63 -5.98 -8.71
N VAL A 109 -1.23 -6.50 -7.64
CA VAL A 109 -0.71 -6.28 -6.29
C VAL A 109 0.65 -6.97 -6.17
N ALA A 110 1.63 -6.23 -5.69
CA ALA A 110 3.01 -6.73 -5.64
C ALA A 110 3.21 -7.76 -4.53
N GLN A 111 2.57 -7.57 -3.38
CA GLN A 111 2.71 -8.51 -2.27
C GLN A 111 1.54 -8.36 -1.30
N VAL A 112 1.20 -9.46 -0.66
CA VAL A 112 0.16 -9.51 0.38
C VAL A 112 0.84 -10.00 1.66
N TYR A 113 0.64 -9.26 2.74
CA TYR A 113 1.22 -9.59 4.04
C TYR A 113 0.13 -9.99 5.02
N GLN A 114 0.28 -11.15 5.62
CA GLN A 114 -0.63 -11.62 6.65
C GLN A 114 -0.28 -10.97 8.00
N PRO A 115 -1.20 -10.97 8.97
CA PRO A 115 -0.91 -10.46 10.31
C PRO A 115 0.31 -11.16 10.89
N GLY A 116 1.17 -10.41 11.54
CA GLY A 116 2.40 -10.94 12.12
C GLY A 116 3.57 -11.00 11.16
N ALA A 117 3.40 -10.54 9.93
CA ALA A 117 4.52 -10.44 9.00
C ALA A 117 5.61 -9.52 9.56
N SER A 118 6.85 -9.85 9.27
CA SER A 118 7.98 -9.06 9.74
C SER A 118 7.99 -7.67 9.12
N LEU A 119 8.10 -6.64 9.95
CA LEU A 119 8.21 -5.27 9.46
C LEU A 119 9.47 -5.09 8.63
N GLU A 120 10.55 -5.76 9.03
CA GLU A 120 11.79 -5.73 8.27
C GLU A 120 11.62 -6.33 6.87
N ALA A 121 10.85 -7.41 6.76
CA ALA A 121 10.59 -8.01 5.46
C ALA A 121 9.82 -7.05 4.55
N ILE A 122 8.86 -6.31 5.10
CA ILE A 122 8.10 -5.32 4.34
C ILE A 122 9.02 -4.21 3.86
N VAL A 123 9.84 -3.67 4.74
CA VAL A 123 10.80 -2.62 4.40
C VAL A 123 11.75 -3.09 3.29
N ASN A 124 12.30 -4.29 3.44
CA ASN A 124 13.26 -4.82 2.47
C ASN A 124 12.60 -5.08 1.13
N PHE A 125 11.38 -5.59 1.12
CA PHE A 125 10.65 -5.80 -0.12
C PHE A 125 10.44 -4.49 -0.87
N ILE A 126 10.01 -3.45 -0.18
CA ILE A 126 9.79 -2.15 -0.79
C ILE A 126 11.11 -1.61 -1.36
N ARG A 127 12.18 -1.65 -0.59
CA ARG A 127 13.48 -1.16 -1.06
C ARG A 127 13.96 -1.87 -2.30
N SER A 128 13.76 -3.19 -2.37
CA SER A 128 14.24 -3.97 -3.51
C SER A 128 13.32 -3.86 -4.72
N SER A 129 12.06 -3.51 -4.52
CA SER A 129 11.06 -3.50 -5.58
C SER A 129 10.91 -2.12 -6.23
N VAL A 130 11.11 -1.06 -5.47
CA VAL A 130 11.05 0.29 -6.02
C VAL A 130 12.35 0.57 -6.72
N LYS A 131 12.27 0.67 -8.04
CA LYS A 131 13.44 1.02 -8.82
C LYS A 131 13.72 2.50 -8.65
N GLN A 132 14.87 2.80 -8.10
CA GLN A 132 15.30 4.18 -8.02
C GLN A 132 15.71 4.60 -9.42
N THR A 133 15.01 5.54 -9.94
CA THR A 133 15.45 6.18 -11.17
C THR A 133 16.71 6.97 -10.84
N ALA A 134 17.73 6.64 -11.53
CA ALA A 134 18.99 7.34 -11.39
C ALA A 134 18.81 8.81 -11.76
#